data_0f7f920e081af22bd8b5bba5349dfd3f
#
_entry.id   0f7f920e081af22bd8b5bba5349dfd3f
#
_cell.length_a   1.000
_cell.length_b   1.000
_cell.length_c   1.000
_cell.angle_alpha   90.00
_cell.angle_beta   90.00
_cell.angle_gamma   90.00
#
_symmetry.space_group_name_H-M   'P 1'
#
loop_
_entity.id
_entity.type
_entity.pdbx_description
1 polymer ?
#
loop_
_entity_poly.entity_id
_entity_poly.type
_entity_poly.pdbx_seq_one_letter_code
_entity_poly.pdbx_strand_id
1 'polypeptide(L)'
;VRLIQLKLAGFKSFVDPTTIQLQGQRVGIVGPNGCGKSNIMESVKWVLGESSAKEMRSENMDSVIFNGSENRKPISRASVELIFDNSLGKAPTEWSQYAEISVKRVIEREKGSTYYINNLAVRRKDIADLFLGTGLGGRGYAIIGQNTISQIIEAKPEELRSYLEEAAGVSKYKERRRETELRLRDTRENLSRIQDVLNEIIQQIAKLESQAVIATKYNELTEK
;
A
#
# COMPACT_ATOMS: atom_id res chain seq x y z
N VAL A 1 13.58 5.04 12.63
CA VAL A 1 12.17 5.51 12.69
C VAL A 1 11.52 4.88 13.91
N ARG A 2 10.96 5.69 14.82
CA ARG A 2 10.34 5.26 16.07
C ARG A 2 8.92 5.85 16.16
N LEU A 3 7.93 5.05 16.50
CA LEU A 3 6.58 5.53 16.75
C LEU A 3 6.57 6.34 18.06
N ILE A 4 6.15 7.61 17.99
CA ILE A 4 6.14 8.54 19.13
C ILE A 4 4.73 8.94 19.53
N GLN A 5 3.76 8.89 18.62
CA GLN A 5 2.40 9.30 18.91
C GLN A 5 1.40 8.52 18.06
N LEU A 6 0.25 8.21 18.65
CA LEU A 6 -0.91 7.62 17.99
C LEU A 6 -2.12 8.51 18.23
N LYS A 7 -2.81 8.93 17.18
CA LYS A 7 -4.07 9.68 17.26
C LYS A 7 -5.19 8.84 16.66
N LEU A 8 -6.30 8.76 17.37
CA LEU A 8 -7.48 7.98 17.02
C LEU A 8 -8.71 8.88 17.11
N ALA A 9 -9.64 8.75 16.18
CA ALA A 9 -10.96 9.36 16.24
C ALA A 9 -11.96 8.51 15.49
N GLY A 10 -13.07 8.19 16.10
CA GLY A 10 -14.14 7.39 15.48
C GLY A 10 -13.80 5.92 15.23
N PHE A 11 -12.66 5.43 15.70
CA PHE A 11 -12.18 4.08 15.46
C PHE A 11 -12.63 3.12 16.57
N LYS A 12 -13.50 2.17 16.25
CA LYS A 12 -14.05 1.17 17.18
C LYS A 12 -14.54 1.82 18.49
N SER A 13 -13.89 1.55 19.63
CA SER A 13 -14.24 2.13 20.92
C SER A 13 -13.76 3.57 21.15
N PHE A 14 -12.88 4.08 20.29
CA PHE A 14 -12.35 5.45 20.40
C PHE A 14 -13.18 6.42 19.56
N VAL A 15 -14.30 6.87 20.15
CA VAL A 15 -15.25 7.78 19.49
C VAL A 15 -14.69 9.19 19.38
N ASP A 16 -14.25 9.71 20.53
CA ASP A 16 -13.70 11.06 20.65
C ASP A 16 -12.23 11.07 20.21
N PRO A 17 -11.72 12.20 19.69
CA PRO A 17 -10.32 12.34 19.37
C PRO A 17 -9.42 12.01 20.57
N THR A 18 -8.65 10.95 20.45
CA THR A 18 -7.78 10.46 21.51
C THR A 18 -6.35 10.46 21.03
N THR A 19 -5.45 11.05 21.81
CA THR A 19 -4.01 11.10 21.51
C THR A 19 -3.26 10.30 22.55
N ILE A 20 -2.47 9.32 22.12
CA ILE A 20 -1.63 8.49 22.97
C ILE A 20 -0.17 8.84 22.66
N GLN A 21 0.53 9.37 23.67
CA GLN A 21 1.96 9.62 23.57
C GLN A 21 2.74 8.35 23.93
N LEU A 22 3.68 7.97 23.08
CA LEU A 22 4.52 6.78 23.26
C LEU A 22 5.95 7.25 23.64
N GLN A 23 6.08 7.70 24.89
CA GLN A 23 7.36 8.20 25.39
C GLN A 23 8.25 7.04 25.84
N GLY A 24 9.51 7.07 25.44
CA GLY A 24 10.51 6.06 25.82
C GLY A 24 10.65 4.92 24.80
N GLN A 25 11.52 3.96 25.14
CA GLN A 25 11.82 2.80 24.29
C GLN A 25 10.85 1.63 24.52
N ARG A 26 10.24 1.59 25.69
CA ARG A 26 9.25 0.57 26.07
C ARG A 26 8.04 1.25 26.69
N VAL A 27 6.88 0.97 26.16
CA VAL A 27 5.60 1.52 26.63
C VAL A 27 4.64 0.37 26.90
N GLY A 28 4.07 0.35 28.09
CA GLY A 28 3.04 -0.61 28.50
C GLY A 28 1.65 0.05 28.46
N ILE A 29 0.68 -0.63 27.85
CA ILE A 29 -0.73 -0.23 27.85
C ILE A 29 -1.50 -1.25 28.66
N VAL A 30 -1.98 -0.84 29.82
CA VAL A 30 -2.68 -1.69 30.80
C VAL A 30 -4.12 -1.22 30.99
N GLY A 31 -4.99 -2.14 31.39
CA GLY A 31 -6.39 -1.86 31.66
C GLY A 31 -7.22 -3.13 31.76
N PRO A 32 -8.48 -3.05 32.21
CA PRO A 32 -9.39 -4.19 32.33
C PRO A 32 -9.74 -4.79 30.96
N ASN A 33 -10.38 -5.96 30.97
CA ASN A 33 -10.88 -6.58 29.75
C ASN A 33 -11.99 -5.72 29.13
N GLY A 34 -12.01 -5.61 27.80
CA GLY A 34 -13.02 -4.81 27.09
C GLY A 34 -12.73 -3.30 26.97
N CYS A 35 -11.72 -2.73 27.65
CA CYS A 35 -11.43 -1.29 27.61
C CYS A 35 -10.77 -0.79 26.30
N GLY A 36 -10.59 -1.63 25.29
CA GLY A 36 -10.07 -1.20 23.99
C GLY A 36 -8.57 -1.39 23.75
N LYS A 37 -7.83 -2.08 24.64
CA LYS A 37 -6.38 -2.35 24.45
C LYS A 37 -6.07 -2.96 23.07
N SER A 38 -6.84 -3.97 22.67
CA SER A 38 -6.66 -4.62 21.37
C SER A 38 -6.97 -3.68 20.21
N ASN A 39 -7.90 -2.75 20.38
CA ASN A 39 -8.24 -1.78 19.35
C ASN A 39 -7.09 -0.82 19.04
N ILE A 40 -6.21 -0.55 20.00
CA ILE A 40 -4.99 0.23 19.79
C ILE A 40 -4.03 -0.52 18.86
N MET A 41 -3.78 -1.81 19.12
CA MET A 41 -2.95 -2.64 18.25
C MET A 41 -3.55 -2.77 16.85
N GLU A 42 -4.86 -2.98 16.77
CA GLU A 42 -5.58 -3.07 15.50
C GLU A 42 -5.54 -1.76 14.72
N SER A 43 -5.60 -0.60 15.40
CA SER A 43 -5.49 0.71 14.75
C SER A 43 -4.12 0.90 14.09
N VAL A 44 -3.04 0.45 14.72
CA VAL A 44 -1.70 0.48 14.12
C VAL A 44 -1.63 -0.40 12.88
N LYS A 45 -2.07 -1.66 12.95
CA LYS A 45 -2.15 -2.55 11.78
C LYS A 45 -2.97 -1.94 10.64
N TRP A 46 -4.10 -1.35 10.99
CA TRP A 46 -5.02 -0.76 10.03
C TRP A 46 -4.39 0.38 9.22
N VAL A 47 -3.66 1.31 9.87
CA VAL A 47 -2.97 2.41 9.18
C VAL A 47 -1.85 1.88 8.29
N LEU A 48 -1.14 0.83 8.70
CA LEU A 48 -0.05 0.22 7.93
C LEU A 48 -0.51 -0.53 6.67
N GLY A 49 -1.80 -0.46 6.36
CA GLY A 49 -2.36 -0.98 5.12
C GLY A 49 -3.08 -2.32 5.25
N GLU A 50 -3.34 -2.80 6.49
CA GLU A 50 -4.18 -3.98 6.66
C GLU A 50 -5.56 -3.75 6.07
N SER A 51 -5.98 -4.66 5.19
CA SER A 51 -7.27 -4.61 4.48
C SER A 51 -8.13 -5.85 4.70
N SER A 52 -7.65 -6.81 5.48
CA SER A 52 -8.42 -7.99 5.85
C SER A 52 -9.36 -7.66 7.02
N ALA A 53 -10.66 -7.76 6.78
CA ALA A 53 -11.67 -7.59 7.84
C ALA A 53 -11.45 -8.62 8.97
N LYS A 54 -11.05 -9.86 8.62
CA LYS A 54 -10.74 -10.92 9.57
C LYS A 54 -9.58 -10.57 10.52
N GLU A 55 -8.51 -9.98 9.99
CA GLU A 55 -7.38 -9.51 10.81
C GLU A 55 -7.77 -8.34 11.71
N MET A 56 -8.78 -7.56 11.30
CA MET A 56 -9.34 -6.47 12.09
C MET A 56 -10.46 -6.91 13.04
N ARG A 57 -10.73 -8.21 13.15
CA ARG A 57 -11.85 -8.79 13.93
C ARG A 57 -13.18 -8.11 13.62
N SER A 58 -13.44 -7.87 12.34
CA SER A 58 -14.58 -7.15 11.83
C SER A 58 -15.23 -7.94 10.70
N GLU A 59 -16.53 -7.76 10.50
CA GLU A 59 -17.28 -8.41 9.41
C GLU A 59 -16.91 -7.80 8.06
N ASN A 60 -16.76 -6.48 8.04
CA ASN A 60 -16.31 -5.71 6.88
C ASN A 60 -15.42 -4.54 7.32
N MET A 61 -14.82 -3.84 6.37
CA MET A 61 -13.89 -2.75 6.68
C MET A 61 -14.59 -1.52 7.29
N ASP A 62 -15.86 -1.30 7.02
CA ASP A 62 -16.63 -0.19 7.59
C ASP A 62 -16.94 -0.42 9.07
N SER A 63 -16.88 -1.66 9.54
CA SER A 63 -17.07 -2.02 10.96
C SER A 63 -15.98 -1.48 11.89
N VAL A 64 -14.88 -0.94 11.35
CA VAL A 64 -13.89 -0.21 12.17
C VAL A 64 -14.40 1.16 12.59
N ILE A 65 -15.40 1.71 11.90
CA ILE A 65 -16.07 2.95 12.29
C ILE A 65 -17.02 2.66 13.46
N PHE A 66 -17.04 3.54 14.45
CA PHE A 66 -17.95 3.40 15.59
C PHE A 66 -19.41 3.37 15.13
N ASN A 67 -20.11 2.28 15.47
CA ASN A 67 -21.50 2.01 15.04
C ASN A 67 -22.57 2.52 16.01
N GLY A 68 -22.17 3.27 17.04
CA GLY A 68 -23.09 3.70 18.07
C GLY A 68 -23.08 2.80 19.32
N SER A 69 -23.66 3.29 20.39
CA SER A 69 -23.95 2.57 21.64
C SER A 69 -25.28 3.07 22.19
N GLU A 70 -25.75 2.52 23.31
CA GLU A 70 -26.98 2.98 23.97
C GLU A 70 -27.03 4.50 24.17
N ASN A 71 -25.87 5.12 24.49
CA ASN A 71 -25.78 6.53 24.83
C ASN A 71 -25.13 7.41 23.74
N ARG A 72 -24.70 6.84 22.59
CA ARG A 72 -24.01 7.59 21.54
C ARG A 72 -24.46 7.16 20.15
N LYS A 73 -24.74 8.14 19.29
CA LYS A 73 -25.12 7.91 17.90
C LYS A 73 -23.93 7.37 17.08
N PRO A 74 -24.19 6.57 16.04
CA PRO A 74 -23.17 6.15 15.11
C PRO A 74 -22.56 7.37 14.39
N ILE A 75 -21.29 7.24 13.98
CA ILE A 75 -20.57 8.25 13.22
C ILE A 75 -20.27 7.76 11.81
N SER A 76 -19.97 8.67 10.90
CA SER A 76 -19.75 8.36 9.48
C SER A 76 -18.26 8.20 9.11
N ARG A 77 -17.35 8.55 10.01
CA ARG A 77 -15.92 8.64 9.70
C ARG A 77 -15.06 8.14 10.85
N ALA A 78 -14.00 7.40 10.50
CA ALA A 78 -12.93 7.09 11.43
C ALA A 78 -11.59 7.54 10.86
N SER A 79 -10.68 7.94 11.73
CA SER A 79 -9.30 8.30 11.35
C SER A 79 -8.32 7.79 12.37
N VAL A 80 -7.19 7.30 11.88
CA VAL A 80 -6.04 6.93 12.71
C VAL A 80 -4.80 7.53 12.08
N GLU A 81 -3.95 8.12 12.91
CA GLU A 81 -2.70 8.75 12.51
C GLU A 81 -1.56 8.26 13.41
N LEU A 82 -0.51 7.77 12.79
CA LEU A 82 0.75 7.37 13.44
C LEU A 82 1.81 8.43 13.16
N ILE A 83 2.48 8.90 14.18
CA ILE A 83 3.57 9.86 14.06
C ILE A 83 4.86 9.19 14.46
N PHE A 84 5.82 9.21 13.55
CA PHE A 84 7.13 8.60 13.70
C PHE A 84 8.22 9.66 13.79
N ASP A 85 9.13 9.50 14.74
CA ASP A 85 10.39 10.21 14.79
C ASP A 85 11.36 9.63 13.73
N ASN A 86 11.83 10.48 12.86
CA ASN A 86 12.81 10.18 11.81
C ASN A 86 14.05 11.10 11.88
N SER A 87 14.37 11.64 13.06
CA SER A 87 15.52 12.53 13.27
C SER A 87 16.83 11.95 12.77
N LEU A 88 16.94 10.61 12.67
CA LEU A 88 18.10 9.90 12.13
C LEU A 88 18.08 9.73 10.60
N GLY A 89 17.08 10.24 9.89
CA GLY A 89 16.97 10.16 8.43
C GLY A 89 16.92 8.73 7.85
N LYS A 90 16.45 7.72 8.64
CA LYS A 90 16.43 6.30 8.22
C LYS A 90 15.21 5.91 7.37
N ALA A 91 14.28 6.82 7.14
CA ALA A 91 13.16 6.57 6.25
C ALA A 91 13.60 6.46 4.78
N PRO A 92 12.86 5.72 3.94
CA PRO A 92 13.22 5.59 2.51
C PRO A 92 13.14 6.93 1.77
N THR A 93 14.10 7.11 0.85
CA THR A 93 14.22 8.12 -0.23
C THR A 93 13.55 9.49 0.00
N GLU A 94 12.29 9.64 -0.39
CA GLU A 94 11.57 10.93 -0.40
C GLU A 94 11.28 11.47 1.01
N TRP A 95 11.16 10.57 1.99
CA TRP A 95 10.75 10.89 3.36
C TRP A 95 11.95 11.03 4.30
N SER A 96 13.17 10.75 3.86
CA SER A 96 14.39 10.84 4.68
C SER A 96 14.70 12.25 5.16
N GLN A 97 14.28 13.27 4.42
CA GLN A 97 14.50 14.68 4.73
C GLN A 97 13.61 15.23 5.85
N TYR A 98 12.53 14.52 6.20
CA TYR A 98 11.60 14.96 7.24
C TYR A 98 12.01 14.39 8.60
N ALA A 99 12.11 15.25 9.62
CA ALA A 99 12.41 14.85 10.99
C ALA A 99 11.27 14.03 11.62
N GLU A 100 10.03 14.28 11.18
CA GLU A 100 8.84 13.53 11.58
C GLU A 100 8.08 13.05 10.35
N ILE A 101 7.53 11.84 10.43
CA ILE A 101 6.68 11.25 9.40
C ILE A 101 5.33 10.92 10.01
N SER A 102 4.28 11.57 9.53
CA SER A 102 2.90 11.26 9.86
C SER A 102 2.31 10.33 8.81
N VAL A 103 1.77 9.20 9.23
CA VAL A 103 1.03 8.27 8.38
C VAL A 103 -0.39 8.18 8.88
N LYS A 104 -1.35 8.55 8.03
CA LYS A 104 -2.76 8.65 8.41
C LYS A 104 -3.64 7.87 7.45
N ARG A 105 -4.60 7.16 7.99
CA ARG A 105 -5.70 6.56 7.22
C ARG A 105 -7.02 7.10 7.72
N VAL A 106 -7.87 7.43 6.77
CA VAL A 106 -9.25 7.88 7.01
C VAL A 106 -10.17 6.94 6.28
N ILE A 107 -11.26 6.53 6.91
CA ILE A 107 -12.36 5.82 6.27
C ILE A 107 -13.65 6.60 6.48
N GLU A 108 -14.42 6.72 5.42
CA GLU A 108 -15.76 7.27 5.44
C GLU A 108 -16.74 6.20 4.94
N ARG A 109 -17.91 6.12 5.58
CA ARG A 109 -18.95 5.18 5.13
C ARG A 109 -19.25 5.44 3.65
N GLU A 110 -19.38 4.35 2.89
CA GLU A 110 -19.71 4.38 1.45
C GLU A 110 -18.65 4.97 0.52
N LYS A 111 -17.65 5.70 1.05
CA LYS A 111 -16.58 6.31 0.24
C LYS A 111 -15.25 5.54 0.29
N GLY A 112 -15.12 4.64 1.27
CA GLY A 112 -13.91 3.84 1.43
C GLY A 112 -12.77 4.55 2.16
N SER A 113 -11.54 4.03 1.97
CA SER A 113 -10.35 4.48 2.72
C SER A 113 -9.44 5.38 1.88
N THR A 114 -8.97 6.47 2.48
CA THR A 114 -7.94 7.36 1.93
C THR A 114 -6.71 7.34 2.84
N TYR A 115 -5.53 7.38 2.24
CA TYR A 115 -4.25 7.34 2.94
C TYR A 115 -3.48 8.65 2.75
N TYR A 116 -2.72 9.04 3.77
CA TYR A 116 -1.90 10.25 3.75
C TYR A 116 -0.54 9.99 4.38
N ILE A 117 0.50 10.60 3.82
CA ILE A 117 1.83 10.75 4.44
C ILE A 117 2.11 12.25 4.52
N ASN A 118 2.41 12.77 5.71
CA ASN A 118 2.62 14.20 5.97
C ASN A 118 1.53 15.08 5.33
N ASN A 119 0.26 14.68 5.49
CA ASN A 119 -0.94 15.30 4.91
C ASN A 119 -1.05 15.26 3.37
N LEU A 120 -0.12 14.65 2.65
CA LEU A 120 -0.24 14.41 1.21
C LEU A 120 -1.01 13.11 0.98
N ALA A 121 -2.03 13.16 0.11
CA ALA A 121 -2.80 11.98 -0.26
C ALA A 121 -1.92 11.02 -1.08
N VAL A 122 -1.90 9.75 -0.67
CA VAL A 122 -1.06 8.71 -1.25
C VAL A 122 -1.86 7.43 -1.47
N ARG A 123 -1.32 6.50 -2.23
CA ARG A 123 -1.91 5.17 -2.42
C ARG A 123 -1.54 4.25 -1.25
N ARG A 124 -2.38 3.24 -1.01
CA ARG A 124 -2.06 2.18 -0.03
C ARG A 124 -0.69 1.55 -0.26
N LYS A 125 -0.28 1.41 -1.53
CA LYS A 125 1.03 0.88 -1.89
C LYS A 125 2.17 1.74 -1.37
N ASP A 126 2.05 3.05 -1.42
CA ASP A 126 3.09 3.98 -0.97
C ASP A 126 3.31 3.85 0.55
N ILE A 127 2.23 3.56 1.32
CA ILE A 127 2.34 3.22 2.74
C ILE A 127 3.10 1.89 2.92
N ALA A 128 2.75 0.87 2.16
CA ALA A 128 3.45 -0.42 2.24
C ALA A 128 4.94 -0.27 1.90
N ASP A 129 5.27 0.50 0.87
CA ASP A 129 6.64 0.76 0.42
C ASP A 129 7.45 1.55 1.47
N LEU A 130 6.82 2.49 2.20
CA LEU A 130 7.44 3.22 3.30
C LEU A 130 7.94 2.27 4.41
N PHE A 131 7.17 1.23 4.71
CA PHE A 131 7.48 0.27 5.78
C PHE A 131 8.12 -1.03 5.28
N LEU A 132 8.36 -1.17 3.99
CA LEU A 132 8.95 -2.37 3.41
C LEU A 132 10.39 -2.59 3.91
N GLY A 133 10.63 -3.75 4.51
CA GLY A 133 11.92 -4.12 5.12
C GLY A 133 12.15 -3.53 6.52
N THR A 134 11.13 -2.89 7.12
CA THR A 134 11.17 -2.46 8.54
C THR A 134 10.55 -3.47 9.49
N GLY A 135 9.95 -4.54 8.96
CA GLY A 135 9.15 -5.50 9.72
C GLY A 135 7.75 -5.00 10.10
N LEU A 136 7.41 -3.74 9.80
CA LEU A 136 6.10 -3.12 10.10
C LEU A 136 5.06 -3.30 8.99
N GLY A 137 5.42 -3.87 7.84
CA GLY A 137 4.49 -4.10 6.73
C GLY A 137 3.37 -5.09 7.07
N GLY A 138 2.37 -5.23 6.20
CA GLY A 138 1.18 -6.06 6.41
C GLY A 138 1.45 -7.56 6.67
N ARG A 139 2.64 -8.06 6.31
CA ARG A 139 3.18 -9.39 6.70
C ARG A 139 4.38 -9.28 7.63
N GLY A 140 4.56 -8.11 8.25
CA GLY A 140 5.71 -7.86 9.11
C GLY A 140 5.62 -8.62 10.43
N TYR A 141 6.78 -9.02 10.94
CA TYR A 141 6.92 -9.69 12.24
C TYR A 141 6.99 -8.71 13.42
N ALA A 142 7.03 -7.42 13.16
CA ALA A 142 7.16 -6.42 14.22
C ALA A 142 5.87 -6.22 15.02
N ILE A 143 4.70 -6.61 14.49
CA ILE A 143 3.43 -6.54 15.20
C ILE A 143 2.95 -7.95 15.51
N ILE A 144 3.22 -8.40 16.73
CA ILE A 144 2.80 -9.72 17.23
C ILE A 144 1.41 -9.57 17.84
N GLY A 145 0.39 -10.02 17.10
CA GLY A 145 -0.98 -10.08 17.58
C GLY A 145 -1.25 -11.32 18.45
N GLN A 146 -2.44 -11.38 19.03
CA GLN A 146 -2.92 -12.58 19.70
C GLN A 146 -2.98 -13.74 18.70
N ASN A 147 -2.50 -14.91 19.07
CA ASN A 147 -2.37 -16.13 18.26
C ASN A 147 -1.33 -16.07 17.11
N THR A 148 -0.62 -14.99 16.89
CA THR A 148 0.41 -14.92 15.83
C THR A 148 1.51 -15.95 16.05
N ILE A 149 1.91 -16.20 17.31
CA ILE A 149 2.92 -17.21 17.65
C ILE A 149 2.43 -18.62 17.29
N SER A 150 1.18 -18.97 17.65
CA SER A 150 0.59 -20.27 17.28
C SER A 150 0.50 -20.43 15.76
N GLN A 151 0.10 -19.39 15.05
CA GLN A 151 0.05 -19.40 13.58
C GLN A 151 1.44 -19.62 12.96
N ILE A 152 2.50 -19.03 13.52
CA ILE A 152 3.87 -19.22 13.04
C ILE A 152 4.32 -20.67 13.30
N ILE A 153 3.98 -21.25 14.47
CA ILE A 153 4.36 -22.65 14.81
C ILE A 153 3.65 -23.65 13.90
N GLU A 154 2.39 -23.39 13.56
CA GLU A 154 1.57 -24.24 12.70
C GLU A 154 1.74 -23.93 11.19
N ALA A 155 2.51 -22.89 10.84
CA ALA A 155 2.67 -22.43 9.47
C ALA A 155 3.39 -23.45 8.60
N LYS A 156 3.00 -23.51 7.34
CA LYS A 156 3.68 -24.33 6.33
C LYS A 156 5.08 -23.78 6.02
N PRO A 157 6.01 -24.61 5.52
CA PRO A 157 7.39 -24.20 5.21
C PRO A 157 7.48 -22.95 4.31
N GLU A 158 6.56 -22.80 3.35
CA GLU A 158 6.51 -21.63 2.46
C GLU A 158 6.15 -20.33 3.21
N GLU A 159 5.27 -20.43 4.20
CA GLU A 159 4.88 -19.30 5.05
C GLU A 159 6.01 -18.91 6.00
N LEU A 160 6.64 -19.91 6.65
CA LEU A 160 7.82 -19.70 7.49
C LEU A 160 8.95 -19.03 6.72
N ARG A 161 9.18 -19.46 5.49
CA ARG A 161 10.16 -18.83 4.60
C ARG A 161 9.89 -17.35 4.40
N SER A 162 8.62 -16.95 4.26
CA SER A 162 8.27 -15.53 4.07
C SER A 162 8.61 -14.68 5.31
N TYR A 163 8.46 -15.21 6.52
CA TYR A 163 8.89 -14.54 7.76
C TYR A 163 10.41 -14.39 7.84
N LEU A 164 11.16 -15.43 7.43
CA LEU A 164 12.62 -15.37 7.40
C LEU A 164 13.11 -14.36 6.34
N GLU A 165 12.50 -14.33 5.16
CA GLU A 165 12.81 -13.38 4.10
C GLU A 165 12.55 -11.92 4.55
N GLU A 166 11.46 -11.68 5.29
CA GLU A 166 11.17 -10.36 5.86
C GLU A 166 12.19 -9.98 6.93
N ALA A 167 12.52 -10.88 7.86
CA ALA A 167 13.52 -10.66 8.89
C ALA A 167 14.92 -10.39 8.32
N ALA A 168 15.26 -11.02 7.19
CA ALA A 168 16.50 -10.80 6.46
C ALA A 168 16.48 -9.52 5.59
N GLY A 169 15.34 -8.79 5.51
CA GLY A 169 15.18 -7.61 4.67
C GLY A 169 15.19 -7.88 3.16
N VAL A 170 15.04 -9.15 2.75
CA VAL A 170 15.08 -9.57 1.34
C VAL A 170 13.76 -9.26 0.63
N SER A 171 12.66 -9.18 1.35
CA SER A 171 11.30 -8.94 0.83
C SER A 171 11.23 -7.70 -0.06
N LYS A 172 11.96 -6.64 0.31
CA LYS A 172 12.05 -5.39 -0.47
C LYS A 172 12.63 -5.62 -1.87
N TYR A 173 13.69 -6.40 -1.97
CA TYR A 173 14.32 -6.71 -3.25
C TYR A 173 13.46 -7.63 -4.10
N LYS A 174 12.80 -8.59 -3.48
CA LYS A 174 11.91 -9.55 -4.13
C LYS A 174 10.69 -8.86 -4.74
N GLU A 175 10.07 -7.93 -4.03
CA GLU A 175 8.93 -7.16 -4.53
C GLU A 175 9.36 -6.22 -5.68
N ARG A 176 10.48 -5.51 -5.55
CA ARG A 176 11.03 -4.68 -6.62
C ARG A 176 11.37 -5.49 -7.88
N ARG A 177 11.96 -6.67 -7.69
CA ARG A 177 12.26 -7.58 -8.80
C ARG A 177 10.98 -8.00 -9.51
N ARG A 178 9.96 -8.45 -8.77
CA ARG A 178 8.66 -8.82 -9.33
C ARG A 178 8.01 -7.69 -10.12
N GLU A 179 8.06 -6.48 -9.59
CA GLU A 179 7.53 -5.30 -10.25
C GLU A 179 8.27 -4.99 -11.56
N THR A 180 9.60 -5.12 -11.53
CA THR A 180 10.45 -4.96 -12.73
C THR A 180 10.17 -6.02 -13.78
N GLU A 181 10.00 -7.28 -13.37
CA GLU A 181 9.67 -8.40 -14.26
C GLU A 181 8.30 -8.18 -14.96
N LEU A 182 7.30 -7.69 -14.23
CA LEU A 182 6.00 -7.32 -14.80
C LEU A 182 6.13 -6.18 -15.83
N ARG A 183 6.83 -5.10 -15.47
CA ARG A 183 7.07 -3.97 -16.39
C ARG A 183 7.83 -4.40 -17.66
N LEU A 184 8.83 -5.27 -17.52
CA LEU A 184 9.57 -5.82 -18.66
C LEU A 184 8.66 -6.64 -19.57
N ARG A 185 7.76 -7.44 -19.01
CA ARG A 185 6.79 -8.20 -19.80
C ARG A 185 5.87 -7.27 -20.59
N ASP A 186 5.27 -6.29 -19.92
CA ASP A 186 4.37 -5.33 -20.55
C ASP A 186 5.09 -4.52 -21.64
N THR A 187 6.35 -4.15 -21.40
CA THR A 187 7.18 -3.47 -22.41
C THR A 187 7.45 -4.35 -23.63
N ARG A 188 7.74 -5.64 -23.42
CA ARG A 188 7.94 -6.58 -24.54
C ARG A 188 6.68 -6.76 -25.39
N GLU A 189 5.52 -6.85 -24.75
CA GLU A 189 4.23 -6.93 -25.45
C GLU A 189 3.96 -5.65 -26.27
N ASN A 190 4.26 -4.47 -25.70
CA ASN A 190 4.14 -3.20 -26.42
C ASN A 190 5.11 -3.11 -27.60
N LEU A 191 6.35 -3.54 -27.44
CA LEU A 191 7.34 -3.59 -28.54
C LEU A 191 6.89 -4.52 -29.67
N SER A 192 6.36 -5.70 -29.34
CA SER A 192 5.82 -6.61 -30.36
C SER A 192 4.70 -5.93 -31.16
N ARG A 193 3.76 -5.27 -30.47
CA ARG A 193 2.66 -4.56 -31.14
C ARG A 193 3.15 -3.43 -32.06
N ILE A 194 4.15 -2.65 -31.59
CA ILE A 194 4.76 -1.60 -32.42
C ILE A 194 5.44 -2.20 -33.64
N GLN A 195 6.13 -3.34 -33.48
CA GLN A 195 6.78 -4.03 -34.60
C GLN A 195 5.77 -4.51 -35.64
N ASP A 196 4.61 -5.02 -35.22
CA ASP A 196 3.54 -5.44 -36.13
C ASP A 196 2.99 -4.25 -36.94
N VAL A 197 2.73 -3.11 -36.29
CA VAL A 197 2.29 -1.87 -36.93
C VAL A 197 3.36 -1.38 -37.94
N LEU A 198 4.63 -1.42 -37.54
CA LEU A 198 5.75 -1.01 -38.40
C LEU A 198 5.83 -1.88 -39.64
N ASN A 199 5.70 -3.19 -39.50
CA ASN A 199 5.68 -4.13 -40.63
C ASN A 199 4.49 -3.86 -41.57
N GLU A 200 3.31 -3.56 -41.06
CA GLU A 200 2.14 -3.18 -41.83
C GLU A 200 2.38 -1.90 -42.66
N ILE A 201 2.94 -0.86 -42.00
CA ILE A 201 3.28 0.40 -42.67
C ILE A 201 4.31 0.16 -43.81
N ILE A 202 5.35 -0.64 -43.55
CA ILE A 202 6.35 -0.98 -44.58
C ILE A 202 5.68 -1.66 -45.79
N GLN A 203 4.77 -2.60 -45.57
CA GLN A 203 4.03 -3.24 -46.66
C GLN A 203 3.16 -2.25 -47.43
N GLN A 204 2.49 -1.32 -46.75
CA GLN A 204 1.68 -0.29 -47.40
C GLN A 204 2.54 0.67 -48.23
N ILE A 205 3.71 1.07 -47.74
CA ILE A 205 4.65 1.92 -48.48
C ILE A 205 5.09 1.20 -49.77
N ALA A 206 5.54 -0.03 -49.67
CA ALA A 206 5.97 -0.81 -50.83
C ALA A 206 4.86 -0.95 -51.91
N LYS A 207 3.60 -1.15 -51.49
CA LYS A 207 2.45 -1.17 -52.35
C LYS A 207 2.20 0.19 -53.05
N LEU A 208 2.27 1.28 -52.31
CA LEU A 208 2.09 2.63 -52.84
C LEU A 208 3.21 3.01 -53.80
N GLU A 209 4.46 2.66 -53.52
CA GLU A 209 5.59 2.87 -54.43
C GLU A 209 5.39 2.17 -55.74
N SER A 210 4.95 0.91 -55.73
CA SER A 210 4.65 0.16 -56.95
C SER A 210 3.51 0.82 -57.77
N GLN A 211 2.47 1.31 -57.10
CA GLN A 211 1.37 2.03 -57.74
C GLN A 211 1.82 3.39 -58.33
N ALA A 212 2.68 4.11 -57.62
CA ALA A 212 3.22 5.38 -58.06
C ALA A 212 4.04 5.24 -59.36
N VAL A 213 4.86 4.18 -59.47
CA VAL A 213 5.61 3.89 -60.68
C VAL A 213 4.68 3.65 -61.88
N ILE A 214 3.60 2.90 -61.70
CA ILE A 214 2.61 2.63 -62.75
C ILE A 214 1.89 3.94 -63.16
N ALA A 215 1.46 4.74 -62.17
CA ALA A 215 0.78 6.02 -62.42
C ALA A 215 1.68 7.02 -63.18
N THR A 216 2.95 7.10 -62.84
CA THR A 216 3.92 7.95 -63.55
C THR A 216 4.07 7.55 -64.99
N LYS A 217 4.22 6.24 -65.25
CA LYS A 217 4.27 5.74 -66.63
C LYS A 217 2.99 6.01 -67.42
N TYR A 218 1.84 5.87 -66.81
CA TYR A 218 0.57 6.20 -67.44
C TYR A 218 0.48 7.68 -67.84
N ASN A 219 0.86 8.58 -66.96
CA ASN A 219 0.85 10.01 -67.23
C ASN A 219 1.82 10.39 -68.36
N GLU A 220 3.04 9.85 -68.35
CA GLU A 220 4.02 10.04 -69.45
C GLU A 220 3.52 9.59 -70.81
N LEU A 221 2.70 8.52 -70.89
CA LEU A 221 2.11 8.01 -72.10
C LEU A 221 0.89 8.79 -72.57
N THR A 222 0.21 9.48 -71.66
CA THR A 222 -1.00 10.26 -71.97
C THR A 222 -0.66 11.70 -72.39
N GLU A 223 0.52 12.23 -72.06
CA GLU A 223 1.04 13.53 -72.48
C GLU A 223 1.77 13.48 -73.82
N LYS A 224 1.94 12.31 -74.43
CA LYS A 224 2.44 12.12 -75.82
C LYS A 224 1.30 11.94 -76.75
#